data_61ac67062e052ad4947fd9b19bb3e1f9
#
_entry.id   61ac67062e052ad4947fd9b19bb3e1f9
#
_cell.length_a   1.000
_cell.length_b   1.000
_cell.length_c   1.000
_cell.angle_alpha   90.00
_cell.angle_beta   90.00
_cell.angle_gamma   90.00
#
_symmetry.space_group_name_H-M   'P 1'
#
loop_
_entity.id
_entity.type
_entity.pdbx_description
1 polymer ?
#
loop_
_entity_poly.entity_id
_entity_poly.type
_entity_poly.pdbx_seq_one_letter_code
_entity_poly.pdbx_strand_id
1 'polypeptide(L)'
;VRNTSSEWRGVYEGVASDSRLADVMYRGVNDLKKLDGAELMQFNAVMHSFFHVAASTFYQYENGALDQGTFDGICRQLRQIIGLPGVNAY
;
A
#
# COMPACT_ATOMS: atom_id res chain seq x y z
N VAL A 1 -19.16 2.39 -10.00
CA VAL A 1 -18.55 2.44 -8.65
C VAL A 1 -17.32 1.54 -8.61
N ARG A 2 -16.23 2.08 -8.16
CA ARG A 2 -15.00 1.31 -7.99
C ARG A 2 -15.15 0.29 -6.87
N ASN A 3 -14.63 -0.90 -7.08
CA ASN A 3 -14.58 -1.93 -6.05
C ASN A 3 -13.27 -1.78 -5.27
N THR A 4 -13.35 -1.22 -4.07
CA THR A 4 -12.19 -0.98 -3.19
C THR A 4 -11.43 -2.26 -2.90
N SER A 5 -12.13 -3.39 -2.68
CA SER A 5 -11.49 -4.68 -2.42
C SER A 5 -10.66 -5.14 -3.61
N SER A 6 -11.14 -4.93 -4.85
CA SER A 6 -10.38 -5.25 -6.07
C SER A 6 -9.14 -4.38 -6.21
N GLU A 7 -9.24 -3.09 -5.87
CA GLU A 7 -8.09 -2.18 -5.93
C GLU A 7 -6.98 -2.62 -4.96
N TRP A 8 -7.33 -2.93 -3.71
CA TRP A 8 -6.36 -3.42 -2.72
C TRP A 8 -5.77 -4.76 -3.12
N ARG A 9 -6.61 -5.68 -3.63
CA ARG A 9 -6.15 -6.97 -4.12
C ARG A 9 -5.11 -6.79 -5.22
N GLY A 10 -5.34 -5.88 -6.18
CA GLY A 10 -4.40 -5.61 -7.26
C GLY A 10 -3.03 -5.17 -6.73
N VAL A 11 -2.98 -4.31 -5.72
CA VAL A 11 -1.72 -3.89 -5.11
C VAL A 11 -1.00 -5.07 -4.46
N TYR A 12 -1.69 -5.85 -3.63
CA TYR A 12 -1.07 -6.97 -2.91
C TYR A 12 -0.68 -8.12 -3.83
N GLU A 13 -1.50 -8.46 -4.83
CA GLU A 13 -1.18 -9.52 -5.78
C GLU A 13 0.02 -9.16 -6.65
N GLY A 14 0.17 -7.90 -7.03
CA GLY A 14 1.32 -7.43 -7.78
C GLY A 14 2.61 -7.67 -7.04
N VAL A 15 2.63 -7.44 -5.73
CA VAL A 15 3.80 -7.71 -4.89
C VAL A 15 3.97 -9.21 -4.64
N ALA A 16 2.89 -9.92 -4.32
CA ALA A 16 2.95 -11.33 -3.93
C ALA A 16 3.32 -12.25 -5.08
N SER A 17 2.99 -11.91 -6.33
CA SER A 17 3.28 -12.73 -7.51
C SER A 17 4.70 -12.58 -8.04
N ASP A 18 5.47 -11.60 -7.56
CA ASP A 18 6.84 -11.34 -7.97
C ASP A 18 7.75 -11.38 -6.75
N SER A 19 8.51 -12.48 -6.61
CA SER A 19 9.39 -12.67 -5.44
C SER A 19 10.48 -11.61 -5.35
N ARG A 20 10.93 -11.08 -6.48
CA ARG A 20 11.93 -10.01 -6.51
C ARG A 20 11.35 -8.71 -5.98
N LEU A 21 10.14 -8.37 -6.40
CA LEU A 21 9.45 -7.18 -5.91
C LEU A 21 9.08 -7.33 -4.44
N ALA A 22 8.67 -8.51 -4.01
CA ALA A 22 8.40 -8.79 -2.60
C ALA A 22 9.63 -8.56 -1.73
N ASP A 23 10.82 -8.98 -2.19
CA ASP A 23 12.08 -8.75 -1.48
C ASP A 23 12.41 -7.26 -1.40
N VAL A 24 12.23 -6.52 -2.50
CA VAL A 24 12.43 -5.07 -2.51
C VAL A 24 11.51 -4.39 -1.50
N MET A 25 10.24 -4.79 -1.47
CA MET A 25 9.28 -4.22 -0.53
C MET A 25 9.62 -4.54 0.92
N TYR A 26 10.02 -5.79 1.19
CA TYR A 26 10.40 -6.21 2.53
C TYR A 26 11.60 -5.39 3.05
N ARG A 27 12.62 -5.23 2.23
CA ARG A 27 13.80 -4.43 2.59
C ARG A 27 13.45 -2.94 2.72
N GLY A 28 12.65 -2.41 1.78
CA GLY A 28 12.28 -1.00 1.75
C GLY A 28 11.43 -0.57 2.93
N VAL A 29 10.46 -1.39 3.37
CA VAL A 29 9.62 -1.03 4.53
C VAL A 29 10.41 -1.06 5.83
N ASN A 30 11.52 -1.78 5.86
CA ASN A 30 12.39 -1.82 7.05
C ASN A 30 13.46 -0.74 7.02
N ASP A 31 14.07 -0.46 5.87
CA ASP A 31 15.09 0.56 5.72
C ASP A 31 15.27 0.96 4.25
N LEU A 32 14.85 2.16 3.89
CA LEU A 32 14.98 2.68 2.52
C LEU A 32 16.43 2.72 2.04
N LYS A 33 17.38 2.88 2.94
CA LYS A 33 18.81 2.98 2.60
C LYS A 33 19.37 1.68 2.05
N LYS A 34 18.69 0.55 2.26
CA LYS A 34 19.12 -0.76 1.74
C LYS A 34 18.73 -0.99 0.28
N LEU A 35 18.05 -0.06 -0.35
CA LEU A 35 17.64 -0.17 -1.74
C LEU A 35 18.59 0.62 -2.63
N ASP A 36 18.96 0.02 -3.79
CA ASP A 36 19.69 0.75 -4.82
C ASP A 36 18.73 1.62 -5.63
N GLY A 37 19.24 2.34 -6.65
CA GLY A 37 18.43 3.26 -7.43
C GLY A 37 17.25 2.62 -8.14
N ALA A 38 17.46 1.45 -8.76
CA ALA A 38 16.41 0.73 -9.46
C ALA A 38 15.38 0.16 -8.49
N GLU A 39 15.85 -0.40 -7.37
CA GLU A 39 14.99 -0.94 -6.32
C GLU A 39 14.18 0.14 -5.66
N LEU A 40 14.77 1.30 -5.41
CA LEU A 40 14.06 2.44 -4.85
C LEU A 40 12.96 2.92 -5.78
N MET A 41 13.20 2.92 -7.09
CA MET A 41 12.18 3.26 -8.08
C MET A 41 10.99 2.28 -8.03
N GLN A 42 11.28 0.97 -7.90
CA GLN A 42 10.23 -0.04 -7.76
C GLN A 42 9.44 0.17 -6.46
N PHE A 43 10.13 0.44 -5.37
CA PHE A 43 9.49 0.71 -4.08
C PHE A 43 8.58 1.94 -4.18
N ASN A 44 9.06 3.02 -4.77
CA ASN A 44 8.27 4.24 -4.97
C ASN A 44 7.02 3.99 -5.80
N ALA A 45 7.11 3.18 -6.86
CA ALA A 45 5.96 2.86 -7.69
C ALA A 45 4.87 2.13 -6.90
N VAL A 46 5.25 1.15 -6.08
CA VAL A 46 4.30 0.41 -5.25
C VAL A 46 3.71 1.31 -4.17
N MET A 47 4.52 2.12 -3.51
CA MET A 47 4.04 3.05 -2.49
C MET A 47 3.10 4.10 -3.06
N HIS A 48 3.38 4.58 -4.28
CA HIS A 48 2.50 5.50 -4.97
C HIS A 48 1.12 4.87 -5.23
N SER A 49 1.10 3.63 -5.72
CA SER A 49 -0.13 2.87 -5.92
C SER A 49 -0.88 2.65 -4.61
N PHE A 50 -0.16 2.30 -3.55
CA PHE A 50 -0.72 2.10 -2.23
C PHE A 50 -1.44 3.36 -1.71
N PHE A 51 -0.77 4.52 -1.77
CA PHE A 51 -1.37 5.77 -1.30
C PHE A 51 -2.51 6.24 -2.20
N HIS A 52 -2.44 5.96 -3.50
CA HIS A 52 -3.54 6.24 -4.42
C HIS A 52 -4.80 5.45 -4.02
N VAL A 53 -4.65 4.17 -3.74
CA VAL A 53 -5.78 3.32 -3.32
C VAL A 53 -6.29 3.76 -1.95
N ALA A 54 -5.41 4.18 -1.04
CA ALA A 54 -5.81 4.71 0.25
C ALA A 54 -6.67 5.97 0.10
N ALA A 55 -6.26 6.90 -0.76
CA ALA A 55 -7.04 8.11 -1.04
C ALA A 55 -8.41 7.77 -1.64
N SER A 56 -8.46 6.81 -2.57
CA SER A 56 -9.70 6.33 -3.16
C SER A 56 -10.64 5.74 -2.09
N THR A 57 -10.07 4.98 -1.13
CA THR A 57 -10.83 4.39 -0.02
C THR A 57 -11.50 5.47 0.83
N PHE A 58 -10.77 6.52 1.21
CA PHE A 58 -11.33 7.62 1.99
C PHE A 58 -12.41 8.37 1.21
N TYR A 59 -12.18 8.59 -0.07
CA TYR A 59 -13.17 9.23 -0.94
C TYR A 59 -14.48 8.42 -1.00
N GLN A 60 -14.38 7.10 -1.19
CA GLN A 60 -15.55 6.23 -1.25
C GLN A 60 -16.31 6.21 0.07
N TYR A 61 -15.59 6.22 1.19
CA TYR A 61 -16.22 6.29 2.51
C TYR A 61 -17.00 7.59 2.69
N GLU A 62 -16.40 8.73 2.33
CA GLU A 62 -17.04 10.05 2.45
C GLU A 62 -18.30 10.14 1.59
N ASN A 63 -18.35 9.45 0.46
CA ASN A 63 -19.49 9.44 -0.44
C ASN A 63 -20.50 8.32 -0.14
N GLY A 64 -20.36 7.61 0.96
CA GLY A 64 -21.28 6.56 1.37
C GLY A 64 -21.20 5.27 0.56
N ALA A 65 -20.18 5.11 -0.28
CA ALA A 65 -20.01 3.92 -1.12
C ALA A 65 -19.30 2.78 -0.39
N LEU A 66 -18.84 2.99 0.83
CA LEU A 66 -18.09 2.02 1.61
C LEU A 66 -18.69 1.95 3.02
N ASP A 67 -18.98 0.74 3.50
CA ASP A 67 -19.55 0.56 4.83
C ASP A 67 -18.51 0.78 5.94
N GLN A 68 -19.00 1.09 7.13
CA GLN A 68 -18.16 1.43 8.29
C GLN A 68 -17.23 0.27 8.69
N GLY A 69 -17.73 -0.95 8.68
CA GLY A 69 -16.93 -2.12 9.07
C GLY A 69 -15.75 -2.35 8.14
N THR A 70 -15.98 -2.27 6.84
CA THR A 70 -14.92 -2.39 5.83
C THR A 70 -13.91 -1.27 5.96
N PHE A 71 -14.39 -0.04 6.13
CA PHE A 71 -13.52 1.12 6.31
C PHE A 71 -12.64 0.98 7.55
N ASP A 72 -13.20 0.56 8.68
CA ASP A 72 -12.45 0.37 9.93
C ASP A 72 -11.37 -0.71 9.78
N GLY A 73 -11.67 -1.80 9.05
CA GLY A 73 -10.70 -2.85 8.77
C GLY A 73 -9.52 -2.36 7.94
N ILE A 74 -9.80 -1.56 6.90
CA ILE A 74 -8.76 -0.97 6.07
C ILE A 74 -7.91 0.01 6.87
N CYS A 75 -8.52 0.85 7.71
CA CYS A 75 -7.79 1.79 8.56
C CYS A 75 -6.85 1.09 9.53
N ARG A 76 -7.24 -0.06 10.09
CA ARG A 76 -6.36 -0.84 10.96
C ARG A 76 -5.12 -1.33 10.22
N GLN A 77 -5.29 -1.84 8.99
CA GLN A 77 -4.15 -2.27 8.18
C GLN A 77 -3.24 -1.11 7.82
N LEU A 78 -3.81 0.03 7.46
CA LEU A 78 -3.04 1.23 7.14
C LEU A 78 -2.18 1.69 8.31
N ARG A 79 -2.71 1.66 9.54
CA ARG A 79 -1.93 2.03 10.73
C ARG A 79 -0.71 1.15 10.92
N GLN A 80 -0.85 -0.17 10.69
CA GLN A 80 0.26 -1.09 10.81
C GLN A 80 1.34 -0.80 9.77
N ILE A 81 0.95 -0.54 8.53
CA ILE A 81 1.89 -0.28 7.43
C ILE A 81 2.58 1.07 7.62
N ILE A 82 1.86 2.12 8.00
CA ILE A 82 2.43 3.44 8.21
C ILE A 82 3.43 3.45 9.37
N GLY A 83 3.27 2.55 10.34
CA GLY A 83 4.20 2.41 11.45
C GLY A 83 5.53 1.76 11.09
N LEU A 84 5.66 1.16 9.89
CA LEU A 84 6.92 0.53 9.49
C LEU A 84 7.97 1.60 9.18
N PRO A 85 9.26 1.38 9.58
CA PRO A 85 10.30 2.42 9.46
C PRO A 85 10.49 2.98 8.06
N GLY A 86 10.51 2.12 7.03
CA GLY A 86 10.71 2.56 5.66
C GLY A 86 9.53 3.34 5.10
N VAL A 87 8.31 3.01 5.51
CA VAL A 87 7.10 3.71 5.10
C VAL A 87 7.04 5.08 5.79
N ASN A 88 7.37 5.13 7.07
CA ASN A 88 7.37 6.37 7.84
C ASN A 88 8.42 7.36 7.31
N ALA A 89 9.56 6.87 6.83
CA ALA A 89 10.62 7.69 6.23
C ALA A 89 10.30 8.13 4.80
N TYR A 90 9.36 7.46 4.14
CA TYR A 90 8.96 7.79 2.79
C TYR A 90 8.24 9.13 2.72
#